data_081a23ff9da98cab459804b7b5e583ec
#
_entry.id   081a23ff9da98cab459804b7b5e583ec
#
_cell.length_a   1.000
_cell.length_b   1.000
_cell.length_c   1.000
_cell.angle_alpha   90.00
_cell.angle_beta   90.00
_cell.angle_gamma   90.00
#
_symmetry.space_group_name_H-M   'P 1'
#
loop_
_entity.id
_entity.type
_entity.pdbx_description
1 polymer ?
#
loop_
_entity_poly.entity_id
_entity_poly.type
_entity_poly.pdbx_seq_one_letter_code
_entity_poly.pdbx_strand_id
1 'polypeptide(L)'
;MKQRRFTHIIAILLCATLPLQAQIKGAGSSVFHFLDLPVSSRINALGGDNVSIADDDLSMAFCNPALLTSKTDKVLQLNYAYYLAGSMFGSVLYGHNYNDNYFAAGVHYLDYGRMPYADENGNLLGTTFTAKDICVNLMYARQLGPMFRVGATLKPIFSVYEAFTSFALGADVGGHYQTADSTFQLGLTLRNIGWQLKSFYEDDWGQHTEMLPLNLELGMSYRLEHAPIRFSLTVHNIQRWNIAPRETNVKWYDMLFRHTIWAVDIVPKSEKFYVTISYNHRRQAEMNLTDVSSIAGLGFGAGVKIYKFRVGFAMSQYTKSNFTYQVSLSTDINSFLK
;
A
#
# COMPACT_ATOMS: atom_id res chain seq x y z
N MET A 1 -33.17 9.20 -19.85
CA MET A 1 -31.93 8.39 -19.75
C MET A 1 -30.97 8.81 -18.63
N LYS A 2 -30.76 10.09 -18.34
CA LYS A 2 -29.87 10.55 -17.23
C LYS A 2 -30.34 10.10 -15.82
N GLN A 3 -31.64 10.15 -15.56
CA GLN A 3 -32.22 9.83 -14.25
C GLN A 3 -32.06 8.33 -13.87
N ARG A 4 -32.22 7.40 -14.82
CA ARG A 4 -31.98 5.95 -14.55
C ARG A 4 -30.52 5.61 -14.24
N ARG A 5 -29.55 6.32 -14.85
CA ARG A 5 -28.12 6.11 -14.52
C ARG A 5 -27.78 6.59 -13.12
N PHE A 6 -28.41 7.66 -12.66
CA PHE A 6 -28.21 8.19 -11.30
C PHE A 6 -28.77 7.23 -10.23
N THR A 7 -29.92 6.62 -10.49
CA THR A 7 -30.55 5.63 -9.59
C THR A 7 -29.70 4.35 -9.45
N HIS A 8 -29.08 3.88 -10.52
CA HIS A 8 -28.18 2.71 -10.47
C HIS A 8 -26.88 3.02 -9.72
N ILE A 9 -26.32 4.22 -9.84
CA ILE A 9 -25.13 4.65 -9.08
C ILE A 9 -25.45 4.72 -7.59
N ILE A 10 -26.62 5.27 -7.20
CA ILE A 10 -27.06 5.33 -5.80
C ILE A 10 -27.31 3.91 -5.24
N ALA A 11 -27.91 3.01 -6.01
CA ALA A 11 -28.14 1.62 -5.60
C ALA A 11 -26.81 0.87 -5.41
N ILE A 12 -25.83 1.05 -6.29
CA ILE A 12 -24.49 0.46 -6.16
C ILE A 12 -23.77 1.03 -4.93
N LEU A 13 -23.85 2.33 -4.69
CA LEU A 13 -23.30 2.98 -3.50
C LEU A 13 -23.97 2.46 -2.21
N LEU A 14 -25.30 2.27 -2.18
CA LEU A 14 -26.01 1.71 -1.02
C LEU A 14 -25.64 0.24 -0.78
N CYS A 15 -25.50 -0.58 -1.82
CA CYS A 15 -25.07 -1.97 -1.69
C CYS A 15 -23.62 -2.09 -1.19
N ALA A 16 -22.75 -1.12 -1.51
CA ALA A 16 -21.37 -1.09 -1.04
C ALA A 16 -21.25 -0.71 0.45
N THR A 17 -22.24 -0.04 1.04
CA THR A 17 -22.17 0.42 2.44
C THR A 17 -22.48 -0.69 3.45
N LEU A 18 -23.25 -1.72 3.10
CA LEU A 18 -23.63 -2.80 4.01
C LEU A 18 -22.42 -3.65 4.46
N PRO A 19 -21.56 -4.15 3.54
CA PRO A 19 -20.34 -4.87 3.95
C PRO A 19 -19.36 -3.97 4.70
N LEU A 20 -19.34 -2.67 4.43
CA LEU A 20 -18.45 -1.72 5.09
C LEU A 20 -18.73 -1.62 6.60
N GLN A 21 -20.01 -1.56 7.00
CA GLN A 21 -20.39 -1.50 8.43
C GLN A 21 -19.99 -2.77 9.20
N ALA A 22 -20.14 -3.93 8.58
CA ALA A 22 -19.69 -5.21 9.16
C ALA A 22 -18.17 -5.24 9.33
N GLN A 23 -17.43 -4.76 8.34
CA GLN A 23 -15.97 -4.72 8.35
C GLN A 23 -15.42 -3.74 9.40
N ILE A 24 -16.11 -2.63 9.68
CA ILE A 24 -15.72 -1.68 10.75
C ILE A 24 -15.95 -2.29 12.14
N LYS A 25 -17.01 -3.08 12.35
CA LYS A 25 -17.31 -3.72 13.64
C LYS A 25 -16.35 -4.86 13.99
N GLY A 26 -15.77 -5.54 13.00
CA GLY A 26 -14.79 -6.62 13.17
C GLY A 26 -13.34 -6.14 13.44
N ALA A 27 -13.17 -4.92 13.90
CA ALA A 27 -11.88 -4.28 14.11
C ALA A 27 -11.04 -4.97 15.20
N GLY A 28 -10.18 -5.88 14.81
CA GLY A 28 -9.27 -6.66 15.66
C GLY A 28 -9.00 -8.07 15.11
N SER A 29 -9.83 -8.55 14.18
CA SER A 29 -9.69 -9.82 13.48
C SER A 29 -9.69 -9.58 11.97
N SER A 30 -8.59 -9.12 11.42
CA SER A 30 -8.39 -9.09 9.96
C SER A 30 -7.24 -10.02 9.59
N VAL A 31 -7.36 -10.63 8.43
CA VAL A 31 -6.39 -11.54 7.84
C VAL A 31 -5.65 -10.84 6.69
N PHE A 32 -4.53 -11.40 6.25
CA PHE A 32 -3.72 -10.89 5.11
C PHE A 32 -3.12 -9.51 5.34
N HIS A 33 -2.55 -9.27 6.53
CA HIS A 33 -1.85 -8.02 6.85
C HIS A 33 -0.63 -7.72 5.94
N PHE A 34 -0.18 -8.67 5.12
CA PHE A 34 0.83 -8.41 4.10
C PHE A 34 0.39 -7.35 3.07
N LEU A 35 -0.94 -7.11 2.93
CA LEU A 35 -1.50 -6.07 2.09
C LEU A 35 -1.15 -4.64 2.57
N ASP A 36 -0.74 -4.50 3.84
CA ASP A 36 -0.32 -3.24 4.44
C ASP A 36 1.20 -2.98 4.30
N LEU A 37 1.96 -3.95 3.75
CA LEU A 37 3.38 -3.76 3.52
C LEU A 37 3.64 -2.82 2.33
N PRO A 38 4.63 -1.91 2.41
CA PRO A 38 4.98 -1.02 1.31
C PRO A 38 5.62 -1.80 0.17
N VAL A 39 4.94 -1.90 -0.96
CA VAL A 39 5.30 -2.76 -2.09
C VAL A 39 6.48 -2.26 -2.92
N SER A 40 6.95 -1.02 -2.72
CA SER A 40 8.06 -0.42 -3.47
C SER A 40 8.95 0.45 -2.60
N SER A 41 10.20 0.68 -3.07
CA SER A 41 11.11 1.60 -2.41
C SER A 41 10.54 3.02 -2.31
N ARG A 42 9.77 3.46 -3.31
CA ARG A 42 9.12 4.77 -3.31
C ARG A 42 8.11 4.91 -2.19
N ILE A 43 7.20 3.95 -2.06
CA ILE A 43 6.19 3.93 -1.00
C ILE A 43 6.85 3.82 0.38
N ASN A 44 7.87 2.96 0.51
CA ASN A 44 8.61 2.81 1.75
C ASN A 44 9.32 4.11 2.17
N ALA A 45 9.96 4.80 1.22
CA ALA A 45 10.59 6.11 1.45
C ALA A 45 9.59 7.16 1.93
N LEU A 46 8.33 7.11 1.47
CA LEU A 46 7.23 8.00 1.86
C LEU A 46 6.60 7.64 3.22
N GLY A 47 7.19 6.69 3.97
CA GLY A 47 6.73 6.30 5.31
C GLY A 47 5.83 5.07 5.34
N GLY A 48 5.70 4.39 4.21
CA GLY A 48 4.95 3.15 4.05
C GLY A 48 3.61 3.30 3.35
N ASP A 49 3.11 4.53 3.21
CA ASP A 49 1.87 4.82 2.49
C ASP A 49 1.82 6.25 1.96
N ASN A 50 1.22 6.45 0.78
CA ASN A 50 0.92 7.76 0.24
C ASN A 50 -0.14 7.67 -0.86
N VAL A 51 -1.25 8.37 -0.71
CA VAL A 51 -2.41 8.28 -1.60
C VAL A 51 -2.62 9.52 -2.47
N SER A 52 -1.72 10.52 -2.37
CA SER A 52 -1.88 11.81 -3.04
C SER A 52 -0.88 12.09 -4.16
N ILE A 53 0.29 11.47 -4.16
CA ILE A 53 1.36 11.79 -5.12
C ILE A 53 1.17 11.02 -6.41
N ALA A 54 0.79 11.73 -7.49
CA ALA A 54 0.72 11.20 -8.85
C ALA A 54 1.97 11.63 -9.63
N ASP A 55 3.02 10.83 -9.55
CA ASP A 55 4.25 11.02 -10.33
C ASP A 55 4.41 9.92 -11.41
N ASP A 56 5.64 9.66 -11.86
CA ASP A 56 5.92 8.64 -12.87
C ASP A 56 6.29 7.26 -12.26
N ASP A 57 6.13 7.10 -10.94
CA ASP A 57 6.32 5.81 -10.26
C ASP A 57 5.01 5.01 -10.29
N LEU A 58 4.99 3.95 -11.10
CA LEU A 58 3.81 3.12 -11.30
C LEU A 58 3.33 2.45 -10.01
N SER A 59 4.24 2.17 -9.07
CA SER A 59 3.89 1.49 -7.81
C SER A 59 2.97 2.30 -6.89
N MET A 60 2.88 3.62 -7.08
CA MET A 60 1.95 4.47 -6.32
C MET A 60 0.49 4.04 -6.51
N ALA A 61 0.18 3.36 -7.61
CA ALA A 61 -1.15 2.82 -7.88
C ALA A 61 -1.58 1.71 -6.88
N PHE A 62 -0.65 1.06 -6.18
CA PHE A 62 -0.98 0.14 -5.09
C PHE A 62 -1.59 0.85 -3.87
N CYS A 63 -1.23 2.12 -3.63
CA CYS A 63 -1.82 2.91 -2.55
C CYS A 63 -3.16 3.53 -2.97
N ASN A 64 -3.24 4.01 -4.21
CA ASN A 64 -4.45 4.62 -4.76
C ASN A 64 -4.50 4.39 -6.27
N PRO A 65 -5.44 3.59 -6.81
CA PRO A 65 -5.52 3.34 -8.26
C PRO A 65 -5.74 4.62 -9.09
N ALA A 66 -6.32 5.68 -8.51
CA ALA A 66 -6.47 6.95 -9.18
C ALA A 66 -5.14 7.70 -9.44
N LEU A 67 -4.00 7.20 -8.93
CA LEU A 67 -2.67 7.75 -9.20
C LEU A 67 -2.08 7.28 -10.53
N LEU A 68 -2.71 6.32 -11.23
CA LEU A 68 -2.35 5.98 -12.60
C LEU A 68 -2.49 7.19 -13.51
N THR A 69 -1.49 7.44 -14.35
CA THR A 69 -1.41 8.62 -15.23
C THR A 69 -0.92 8.24 -16.63
N SER A 70 -0.90 9.20 -17.56
CA SER A 70 -0.27 9.00 -18.86
C SER A 70 1.25 8.75 -18.76
N LYS A 71 1.90 9.15 -17.65
CA LYS A 71 3.33 8.88 -17.40
C LYS A 71 3.62 7.42 -17.08
N THR A 72 2.61 6.63 -16.72
CA THR A 72 2.74 5.20 -16.39
C THR A 72 2.44 4.27 -17.56
N ASP A 73 2.29 4.82 -18.78
CA ASP A 73 2.06 4.01 -20.00
C ASP A 73 3.28 3.17 -20.34
N LYS A 74 3.05 1.88 -20.55
CA LYS A 74 4.06 0.87 -20.88
C LYS A 74 5.26 0.84 -19.94
N VAL A 75 5.06 1.28 -18.71
CA VAL A 75 6.06 1.15 -17.65
C VAL A 75 5.97 -0.26 -17.07
N LEU A 76 7.11 -0.94 -17.02
CA LEU A 76 7.32 -2.16 -16.26
C LEU A 76 8.12 -1.81 -15.01
N GLN A 77 7.63 -2.24 -13.84
CA GLN A 77 8.27 -1.99 -12.55
C GLN A 77 8.43 -3.27 -11.76
N LEU A 78 9.61 -3.47 -11.21
CA LEU A 78 10.00 -4.57 -10.35
C LEU A 78 10.41 -4.01 -9.00
N ASN A 79 9.93 -4.60 -7.92
CA ASN A 79 10.27 -4.19 -6.56
C ASN A 79 10.66 -5.42 -5.76
N TYR A 80 11.66 -5.26 -4.90
CA TYR A 80 12.15 -6.32 -4.03
C TYR A 80 12.53 -5.73 -2.67
N ALA A 81 12.17 -6.41 -1.61
CA ALA A 81 12.54 -6.07 -0.24
C ALA A 81 13.03 -7.30 0.52
N TYR A 82 14.15 -7.13 1.19
CA TYR A 82 14.58 -8.03 2.24
C TYR A 82 13.96 -7.58 3.55
N TYR A 83 13.15 -8.46 4.13
CA TYR A 83 12.34 -8.18 5.30
C TYR A 83 12.85 -8.93 6.53
N LEU A 84 12.02 -9.08 7.55
CA LEU A 84 12.40 -9.64 8.84
C LEU A 84 12.58 -11.17 8.78
N ALA A 85 13.47 -11.70 9.62
CA ALA A 85 13.64 -13.14 9.85
C ALA A 85 13.87 -13.98 8.56
N GLY A 86 14.49 -13.40 7.53
CA GLY A 86 14.72 -14.10 6.26
C GLY A 86 13.53 -14.12 5.31
N SER A 87 12.43 -13.45 5.66
CA SER A 87 11.32 -13.25 4.74
C SER A 87 11.66 -12.20 3.67
N MET A 88 11.04 -12.34 2.52
CA MET A 88 11.20 -11.41 1.41
C MET A 88 9.85 -11.09 0.77
N PHE A 89 9.68 -9.86 0.35
CA PHE A 89 8.50 -9.50 -0.44
C PHE A 89 8.90 -8.67 -1.66
N GLY A 90 8.01 -8.68 -2.64
CA GLY A 90 8.23 -7.92 -3.84
C GLY A 90 6.98 -7.77 -4.67
N SER A 91 7.10 -7.01 -5.73
CA SER A 91 6.03 -6.85 -6.70
C SER A 91 6.54 -6.67 -8.12
N VAL A 92 5.70 -7.06 -9.06
CA VAL A 92 5.86 -6.80 -10.49
C VAL A 92 4.61 -6.08 -10.95
N LEU A 93 4.77 -5.00 -11.70
CA LEU A 93 3.65 -4.19 -12.16
C LEU A 93 3.89 -3.70 -13.58
N TYR A 94 2.86 -3.76 -14.42
CA TYR A 94 2.86 -3.22 -15.78
C TYR A 94 1.67 -2.29 -15.97
N GLY A 95 1.94 -1.09 -16.51
CA GLY A 95 0.94 -0.08 -16.84
C GLY A 95 0.68 0.01 -18.34
N HIS A 96 -0.57 0.28 -18.71
CA HIS A 96 -0.98 0.52 -20.11
C HIS A 96 -2.09 1.56 -20.17
N ASN A 97 -1.98 2.48 -21.09
CA ASN A 97 -2.95 3.55 -21.28
C ASN A 97 -3.63 3.45 -22.64
N TYR A 98 -4.91 3.73 -22.63
CA TYR A 98 -5.70 3.84 -23.85
C TYR A 98 -6.67 5.02 -23.76
N ASN A 99 -6.41 6.08 -24.51
CA ASN A 99 -7.08 7.37 -24.37
C ASN A 99 -7.01 7.86 -22.92
N ASP A 100 -8.14 8.29 -22.33
CA ASP A 100 -8.24 8.75 -20.93
C ASP A 100 -8.44 7.59 -19.92
N ASN A 101 -8.19 6.35 -20.34
CA ASN A 101 -8.32 5.17 -19.49
C ASN A 101 -6.91 4.62 -19.21
N TYR A 102 -6.65 4.39 -17.95
CA TYR A 102 -5.37 3.90 -17.44
C TYR A 102 -5.57 2.53 -16.81
N PHE A 103 -4.78 1.57 -17.21
CA PHE A 103 -4.82 0.19 -16.74
C PHE A 103 -3.47 -0.17 -16.14
N ALA A 104 -3.48 -0.99 -15.11
CA ALA A 104 -2.29 -1.67 -14.65
C ALA A 104 -2.64 -3.05 -14.13
N ALA A 105 -1.70 -3.97 -14.29
CA ALA A 105 -1.79 -5.30 -13.74
C ALA A 105 -0.48 -5.62 -13.02
N GLY A 106 -0.58 -6.23 -11.84
CA GLY A 106 0.60 -6.59 -11.08
C GLY A 106 0.34 -7.65 -10.04
N VAL A 107 1.42 -8.17 -9.51
CA VAL A 107 1.43 -9.18 -8.45
C VAL A 107 2.26 -8.65 -7.29
N HIS A 108 1.72 -8.75 -6.10
CA HIS A 108 2.41 -8.55 -4.84
C HIS A 108 2.59 -9.91 -4.17
N TYR A 109 3.80 -10.22 -3.75
CA TYR A 109 4.21 -11.53 -3.24
C TYR A 109 5.01 -11.38 -1.95
N LEU A 110 4.66 -12.16 -0.94
CA LEU A 110 5.41 -12.30 0.31
C LEU A 110 5.80 -13.77 0.52
N ASP A 111 7.07 -14.03 0.70
CA ASP A 111 7.63 -15.31 1.12
C ASP A 111 8.14 -15.18 2.56
N TYR A 112 7.62 -15.98 3.45
CA TYR A 112 8.03 -15.97 4.87
C TYR A 112 9.33 -16.74 5.12
N GLY A 113 9.89 -17.35 4.06
CA GLY A 113 11.09 -18.18 4.16
C GLY A 113 10.79 -19.59 4.68
N ARG A 114 11.84 -20.24 5.16
CA ARG A 114 11.75 -21.58 5.73
C ARG A 114 11.62 -21.50 7.26
N MET A 115 10.56 -22.03 7.80
CA MET A 115 10.30 -22.07 9.24
C MET A 115 10.49 -23.47 9.77
N PRO A 116 11.28 -23.68 10.85
CA PRO A 116 11.48 -24.98 11.42
C PRO A 116 10.22 -25.47 12.14
N TYR A 117 9.93 -26.75 12.04
CA TYR A 117 8.95 -27.42 12.90
C TYR A 117 9.53 -27.58 14.31
N ALA A 118 8.67 -27.37 15.31
CA ALA A 118 8.95 -27.63 16.69
C ALA A 118 7.86 -28.54 17.29
N ASP A 119 8.23 -29.36 18.27
CA ASP A 119 7.29 -30.12 19.05
C ASP A 119 6.57 -29.24 20.12
N GLU A 120 5.65 -29.81 20.88
CA GLU A 120 4.90 -29.13 21.94
C GLU A 120 5.81 -28.57 23.06
N ASN A 121 7.03 -29.07 23.20
CA ASN A 121 8.04 -28.64 24.15
C ASN A 121 9.03 -27.60 23.59
N GLY A 122 8.86 -27.23 22.29
CA GLY A 122 9.72 -26.28 21.61
C GLY A 122 11.00 -26.89 21.03
N ASN A 123 11.18 -28.21 21.00
CA ASN A 123 12.33 -28.86 20.38
C ASN A 123 12.17 -28.89 18.88
N LEU A 124 13.23 -28.52 18.15
CA LEU A 124 13.23 -28.52 16.69
C LEU A 124 13.25 -29.94 16.13
N LEU A 125 12.31 -30.23 15.22
CA LEU A 125 12.15 -31.57 14.61
C LEU A 125 13.07 -31.83 13.41
N GLY A 126 13.90 -30.86 13.02
CA GLY A 126 14.84 -31.00 11.90
C GLY A 126 14.20 -30.89 10.51
N THR A 127 12.89 -30.70 10.43
CA THR A 127 12.13 -30.45 9.20
C THR A 127 11.69 -29.00 9.13
N THR A 128 11.38 -28.50 7.92
CA THR A 128 10.94 -27.11 7.72
C THR A 128 9.69 -27.05 6.84
N PHE A 129 8.87 -26.02 7.04
CA PHE A 129 7.75 -25.67 6.17
C PHE A 129 7.92 -24.25 5.60
N THR A 130 7.08 -23.92 4.64
CA THR A 130 7.04 -22.58 4.02
C THR A 130 5.67 -21.96 4.10
N ALA A 131 5.61 -20.63 4.12
CA ALA A 131 4.38 -19.86 4.01
C ALA A 131 4.53 -18.78 2.96
N LYS A 132 3.46 -18.50 2.20
CA LYS A 132 3.48 -17.56 1.08
C LYS A 132 2.13 -16.89 0.93
N ASP A 133 2.16 -15.58 0.67
CA ASP A 133 1.01 -14.79 0.28
C ASP A 133 1.20 -14.19 -1.10
N ILE A 134 0.15 -14.23 -1.91
CA ILE A 134 0.12 -13.70 -3.28
C ILE A 134 -1.14 -12.87 -3.45
N CYS A 135 -1.00 -11.63 -3.91
CA CYS A 135 -2.12 -10.79 -4.31
C CYS A 135 -1.93 -10.34 -5.76
N VAL A 136 -2.88 -10.67 -6.61
CA VAL A 136 -2.97 -10.12 -7.97
C VAL A 136 -3.75 -8.82 -7.90
N ASN A 137 -3.26 -7.77 -8.55
CA ASN A 137 -3.89 -6.46 -8.59
C ASN A 137 -4.24 -6.11 -10.03
N LEU A 138 -5.53 -5.97 -10.32
CA LEU A 138 -6.05 -5.52 -11.61
C LEU A 138 -6.62 -4.11 -11.40
N MET A 139 -5.91 -3.12 -11.93
CA MET A 139 -6.15 -1.71 -11.66
C MET A 139 -6.73 -1.00 -12.87
N TYR A 140 -7.68 -0.13 -12.64
CA TYR A 140 -8.26 0.74 -13.64
C TYR A 140 -8.42 2.15 -13.07
N ALA A 141 -8.06 3.15 -13.86
CA ALA A 141 -8.38 4.53 -13.56
C ALA A 141 -8.86 5.29 -14.80
N ARG A 142 -9.62 6.35 -14.57
CA ARG A 142 -10.15 7.21 -15.62
C ARG A 142 -10.04 8.68 -15.25
N GLN A 143 -9.56 9.47 -16.20
CA GLN A 143 -9.59 10.92 -16.12
C GLN A 143 -11.03 11.42 -16.33
N LEU A 144 -11.63 12.11 -15.37
CA LEU A 144 -12.99 12.67 -15.46
C LEU A 144 -13.01 14.14 -15.89
N GLY A 145 -11.87 14.76 -15.97
CA GLY A 145 -11.67 16.15 -16.35
C GLY A 145 -10.21 16.55 -16.06
N PRO A 146 -9.82 17.79 -16.31
CA PRO A 146 -8.41 18.18 -16.24
C PRO A 146 -7.79 18.02 -14.83
N MET A 147 -8.61 18.05 -13.77
CA MET A 147 -8.16 18.04 -12.38
C MET A 147 -8.54 16.78 -11.60
N PHE A 148 -9.50 15.96 -12.10
CA PHE A 148 -10.04 14.84 -11.34
C PHE A 148 -9.82 13.51 -12.02
N ARG A 149 -9.45 12.50 -11.25
CA ARG A 149 -9.28 11.11 -11.65
C ARG A 149 -9.88 10.19 -10.60
N VAL A 150 -10.48 9.10 -11.06
CA VAL A 150 -11.01 8.03 -10.20
C VAL A 150 -10.43 6.71 -10.63
N GLY A 151 -10.33 5.76 -9.71
CA GLY A 151 -9.80 4.45 -10.01
C GLY A 151 -10.36 3.37 -9.10
N ALA A 152 -10.20 2.13 -9.54
CA ALA A 152 -10.54 0.95 -8.78
C ALA A 152 -9.51 -0.16 -9.01
N THR A 153 -9.32 -1.01 -8.01
CA THR A 153 -8.49 -2.22 -8.08
C THR A 153 -9.32 -3.42 -7.68
N LEU A 154 -9.18 -4.53 -8.40
CA LEU A 154 -9.66 -5.85 -8.00
C LEU A 154 -8.47 -6.67 -7.50
N LYS A 155 -8.62 -7.34 -6.36
CA LYS A 155 -7.56 -8.04 -5.63
C LYS A 155 -7.94 -9.48 -5.29
N PRO A 156 -7.78 -10.46 -6.21
CA PRO A 156 -7.73 -11.87 -5.82
C PRO A 156 -6.48 -12.14 -4.98
N ILE A 157 -6.66 -12.79 -3.81
CA ILE A 157 -5.61 -13.05 -2.83
C ILE A 157 -5.57 -14.55 -2.56
N PHE A 158 -4.36 -15.11 -2.62
CA PHE A 158 -4.08 -16.52 -2.37
C PHE A 158 -3.01 -16.65 -1.31
N SER A 159 -3.23 -17.51 -0.34
CA SER A 159 -2.25 -17.81 0.71
C SER A 159 -2.10 -19.29 0.88
N VAL A 160 -0.86 -19.71 1.11
CA VAL A 160 -0.47 -21.08 1.36
C VAL A 160 0.43 -21.11 2.59
N TYR A 161 -0.03 -21.69 3.68
CA TYR A 161 0.73 -21.86 4.92
C TYR A 161 0.85 -23.35 5.21
N GLU A 162 2.04 -23.92 4.92
CA GLU A 162 2.27 -25.35 5.00
C GLU A 162 1.30 -26.14 4.08
N ALA A 163 0.35 -26.89 4.67
CA ALA A 163 -0.70 -27.64 3.98
C ALA A 163 -2.01 -26.84 3.86
N PHE A 164 -2.13 -25.71 4.54
CA PHE A 164 -3.35 -24.91 4.59
C PHE A 164 -3.37 -23.86 3.48
N THR A 165 -4.49 -23.76 2.80
CA THR A 165 -4.69 -22.77 1.73
C THR A 165 -5.89 -21.89 2.01
N SER A 166 -5.77 -20.63 1.68
CA SER A 166 -6.83 -19.65 1.81
C SER A 166 -6.99 -18.82 0.54
N PHE A 167 -8.20 -18.36 0.31
CA PHE A 167 -8.53 -17.47 -0.80
C PHE A 167 -9.41 -16.31 -0.32
N ALA A 168 -9.09 -15.10 -0.77
CA ALA A 168 -9.91 -13.93 -0.51
C ALA A 168 -10.10 -13.09 -1.78
N LEU A 169 -11.12 -12.26 -1.77
CA LEU A 169 -11.38 -11.27 -2.81
C LEU A 169 -11.49 -9.89 -2.16
N GLY A 170 -10.65 -8.99 -2.61
CA GLY A 170 -10.62 -7.61 -2.19
C GLY A 170 -10.82 -6.63 -3.34
N ALA A 171 -11.12 -5.38 -2.99
CA ALA A 171 -11.17 -4.28 -3.92
C ALA A 171 -10.69 -2.99 -3.25
N ASP A 172 -10.13 -2.07 -4.06
CA ASP A 172 -9.88 -0.70 -3.65
C ASP A 172 -10.66 0.25 -4.57
N VAL A 173 -11.03 1.40 -4.03
CA VAL A 173 -11.56 2.51 -4.80
C VAL A 173 -10.87 3.80 -4.39
N GLY A 174 -10.53 4.65 -5.37
CA GLY A 174 -9.79 5.86 -5.09
C GLY A 174 -10.21 7.04 -5.97
N GLY A 175 -9.97 8.23 -5.45
CA GLY A 175 -10.10 9.49 -6.14
C GLY A 175 -8.83 10.31 -5.99
N HIS A 176 -8.53 11.10 -7.00
CA HIS A 176 -7.39 12.01 -7.01
C HIS A 176 -7.79 13.35 -7.61
N TYR A 177 -7.41 14.41 -6.94
CA TYR A 177 -7.52 15.78 -7.41
C TYR A 177 -6.12 16.39 -7.55
N GLN A 178 -5.90 17.13 -8.62
CA GLN A 178 -4.65 17.83 -8.88
C GLN A 178 -4.94 19.19 -9.49
N THR A 179 -4.28 20.24 -8.99
CA THR A 179 -4.34 21.57 -9.61
C THR A 179 -3.69 21.55 -10.99
N ALA A 180 -4.07 22.49 -11.86
CA ALA A 180 -3.56 22.54 -13.24
C ALA A 180 -2.03 22.70 -13.33
N ASP A 181 -1.42 23.34 -12.36
CA ASP A 181 0.03 23.51 -12.21
C ASP A 181 0.72 22.34 -11.49
N SER A 182 -0.05 21.36 -11.03
CA SER A 182 0.42 20.19 -10.28
C SER A 182 1.14 20.55 -8.94
N THR A 183 0.93 21.75 -8.42
CA THR A 183 1.52 22.19 -7.15
C THR A 183 0.82 21.54 -5.96
N PHE A 184 -0.51 21.46 -6.01
CA PHE A 184 -1.31 20.84 -4.96
C PHE A 184 -2.02 19.57 -5.48
N GLN A 185 -1.95 18.50 -4.70
CA GLN A 185 -2.62 17.23 -4.99
C GLN A 185 -3.32 16.71 -3.75
N LEU A 186 -4.50 16.12 -3.93
CA LEU A 186 -5.31 15.49 -2.89
C LEU A 186 -5.72 14.10 -3.35
N GLY A 187 -5.58 13.12 -2.49
CA GLY A 187 -6.01 11.74 -2.74
C GLY A 187 -6.91 11.23 -1.63
N LEU A 188 -7.95 10.52 -1.99
CA LEU A 188 -8.83 9.78 -1.09
C LEU A 188 -8.92 8.35 -1.60
N THR A 189 -8.74 7.38 -0.71
CA THR A 189 -8.88 5.98 -1.09
C THR A 189 -9.51 5.16 0.03
N LEU A 190 -10.26 4.15 -0.35
CA LEU A 190 -10.76 3.11 0.52
C LEU A 190 -10.18 1.79 0.01
N ARG A 191 -9.29 1.20 0.80
CA ARG A 191 -8.51 0.01 0.45
C ARG A 191 -9.00 -1.23 1.17
N ASN A 192 -8.74 -2.37 0.54
CA ASN A 192 -8.98 -3.69 1.10
C ASN A 192 -10.45 -3.92 1.53
N ILE A 193 -11.40 -3.44 0.72
CA ILE A 193 -12.82 -3.77 0.85
C ILE A 193 -12.97 -5.23 0.44
N GLY A 194 -13.32 -6.12 1.36
CA GLY A 194 -13.49 -7.52 1.01
C GLY A 194 -13.36 -8.47 2.19
N TRP A 195 -13.41 -9.74 1.88
CA TRP A 195 -13.38 -10.81 2.88
C TRP A 195 -12.75 -12.08 2.33
N GLN A 196 -12.39 -12.95 3.22
CA GLN A 196 -11.94 -14.31 2.95
C GLN A 196 -13.11 -15.15 2.44
N LEU A 197 -12.94 -15.81 1.32
CA LEU A 197 -13.94 -16.70 0.71
C LEU A 197 -13.70 -18.17 1.08
N LYS A 198 -12.44 -18.52 1.35
CA LYS A 198 -12.02 -19.82 1.87
C LYS A 198 -11.07 -19.56 3.04
N SER A 199 -11.42 -20.02 4.24
CA SER A 199 -10.56 -19.98 5.42
C SER A 199 -9.40 -20.96 5.32
N PHE A 200 -8.36 -20.77 6.12
CA PHE A 200 -7.26 -21.74 6.23
C PHE A 200 -7.70 -23.04 6.87
N TYR A 201 -8.71 -22.98 7.70
CA TYR A 201 -9.16 -24.07 8.56
C TYR A 201 -10.69 -24.09 8.59
N GLU A 202 -11.23 -25.31 8.67
CA GLU A 202 -12.65 -25.60 8.81
C GLU A 202 -12.81 -26.61 9.96
N ASP A 203 -13.75 -26.36 10.84
CA ASP A 203 -14.10 -27.22 11.95
C ASP A 203 -15.54 -27.71 11.85
N ASP A 204 -16.03 -28.40 12.90
CA ASP A 204 -17.40 -28.89 12.96
C ASP A 204 -18.48 -27.79 12.88
N TRP A 205 -18.10 -26.52 13.09
CA TRP A 205 -18.96 -25.34 13.02
C TRP A 205 -18.88 -24.64 11.66
N GLY A 206 -18.04 -25.14 10.74
CA GLY A 206 -17.84 -24.62 9.39
C GLY A 206 -16.59 -23.75 9.22
N GLN A 207 -16.58 -22.94 8.17
CA GLN A 207 -15.47 -22.06 7.84
C GLN A 207 -15.50 -20.77 8.67
N HIS A 208 -14.39 -20.44 9.32
CA HIS A 208 -14.19 -19.18 10.04
C HIS A 208 -13.51 -18.16 9.11
N THR A 209 -14.32 -17.43 8.35
CA THR A 209 -13.82 -16.42 7.43
C THR A 209 -13.66 -15.06 8.10
N GLU A 210 -12.56 -14.39 7.81
CA GLU A 210 -12.21 -13.08 8.35
C GLU A 210 -12.25 -12.01 7.26
N MET A 211 -12.28 -10.76 7.70
CA MET A 211 -12.28 -9.61 6.80
C MET A 211 -10.86 -9.17 6.44
N LEU A 212 -10.71 -8.49 5.30
CA LEU A 212 -9.46 -7.86 4.92
C LEU A 212 -9.20 -6.62 5.79
N PRO A 213 -7.93 -6.15 5.88
CA PRO A 213 -7.57 -4.96 6.66
C PRO A 213 -8.05 -3.69 5.96
N LEU A 214 -9.34 -3.36 6.14
CA LEU A 214 -9.97 -2.16 5.59
C LEU A 214 -9.24 -0.91 6.03
N ASN A 215 -8.94 -0.02 5.09
CA ASN A 215 -8.25 1.23 5.36
C ASN A 215 -8.84 2.39 4.53
N LEU A 216 -9.40 3.40 5.22
CA LEU A 216 -9.81 4.67 4.62
C LEU A 216 -8.69 5.68 4.83
N GLU A 217 -8.19 6.25 3.74
CA GLU A 217 -7.03 7.12 3.71
C GLU A 217 -7.31 8.42 2.97
N LEU A 218 -6.78 9.50 3.51
CA LEU A 218 -6.77 10.83 2.91
C LEU A 218 -5.33 11.33 2.85
N GLY A 219 -4.88 11.73 1.69
CA GLY A 219 -3.54 12.28 1.51
C GLY A 219 -3.58 13.63 0.83
N MET A 220 -2.63 14.49 1.19
CA MET A 220 -2.38 15.73 0.48
C MET A 220 -0.89 15.91 0.23
N SER A 221 -0.56 16.54 -0.88
CA SER A 221 0.82 16.92 -1.17
C SER A 221 0.88 18.33 -1.77
N TYR A 222 1.92 19.05 -1.42
CA TYR A 222 2.18 20.40 -1.90
C TYR A 222 3.63 20.54 -2.33
N ARG A 223 3.84 20.93 -3.58
CA ARG A 223 5.15 21.19 -4.18
C ARG A 223 5.41 22.70 -4.22
N LEU A 224 6.54 23.12 -3.71
CA LEU A 224 6.94 24.51 -3.77
C LEU A 224 7.26 24.92 -5.23
N GLU A 225 6.76 26.08 -5.66
CA GLU A 225 6.96 26.56 -7.05
C GLU A 225 8.42 26.88 -7.37
N HIS A 226 9.14 27.44 -6.39
CA HIS A 226 10.49 27.96 -6.56
C HIS A 226 11.59 27.08 -5.95
N ALA A 227 11.22 25.97 -5.31
CA ALA A 227 12.15 25.01 -4.73
C ALA A 227 11.79 23.58 -5.12
N PRO A 228 12.77 22.67 -5.26
CA PRO A 228 12.52 21.30 -5.60
C PRO A 228 12.03 20.48 -4.40
N ILE A 229 11.18 21.07 -3.55
CA ILE A 229 10.70 20.48 -2.31
C ILE A 229 9.21 20.22 -2.42
N ARG A 230 8.80 19.02 -2.04
CA ARG A 230 7.39 18.61 -1.91
C ARG A 230 7.15 18.09 -0.50
N PHE A 231 6.12 18.58 0.14
CA PHE A 231 5.61 18.08 1.40
C PHE A 231 4.43 17.16 1.13
N SER A 232 4.30 16.09 1.90
CA SER A 232 3.11 15.25 1.88
C SER A 232 2.69 14.84 3.29
N LEU A 233 1.39 14.73 3.46
CA LEU A 233 0.73 14.24 4.65
C LEU A 233 -0.30 13.19 4.23
N THR A 234 -0.23 12.02 4.82
CA THR A 234 -1.23 10.97 4.67
C THR A 234 -1.85 10.66 6.02
N VAL A 235 -3.17 10.64 6.07
CA VAL A 235 -3.95 10.21 7.23
C VAL A 235 -4.58 8.87 6.89
N HIS A 236 -4.28 7.85 7.67
CA HIS A 236 -4.73 6.47 7.43
C HIS A 236 -5.61 5.95 8.55
N ASN A 237 -6.34 4.86 8.31
CA ASN A 237 -7.28 4.24 9.25
C ASN A 237 -8.35 5.20 9.79
N ILE A 238 -8.82 6.15 8.97
CA ILE A 238 -9.79 7.20 9.37
C ILE A 238 -11.09 6.59 9.90
N GLN A 239 -11.48 5.39 9.40
CA GLN A 239 -12.69 4.67 9.83
C GLN A 239 -12.61 4.14 11.27
N ARG A 240 -11.43 4.12 11.87
CA ARG A 240 -11.21 3.54 13.19
C ARG A 240 -10.31 4.44 14.04
N TRP A 241 -10.88 5.12 15.02
CA TRP A 241 -10.10 6.02 15.89
C TRP A 241 -9.08 5.28 16.76
N ASN A 242 -9.47 4.21 17.44
CA ASN A 242 -8.55 3.47 18.31
C ASN A 242 -7.78 2.41 17.53
N ILE A 243 -6.55 2.73 17.11
CA ILE A 243 -5.62 1.82 16.43
C ILE A 243 -4.58 1.20 17.37
N ALA A 244 -4.63 1.51 18.68
CA ALA A 244 -3.78 0.95 19.72
C ALA A 244 -4.60 0.26 20.83
N PRO A 245 -5.40 -0.77 20.55
CA PRO A 245 -6.37 -1.33 21.48
C PRO A 245 -5.73 -2.02 22.69
N ARG A 246 -4.44 -2.34 22.63
CA ARG A 246 -3.69 -2.99 23.72
C ARG A 246 -3.05 -1.99 24.70
N GLU A 247 -3.03 -0.71 24.35
CA GLU A 247 -2.46 0.34 25.18
C GLU A 247 -3.55 1.03 25.99
N THR A 248 -3.34 1.14 27.29
CA THR A 248 -4.22 1.88 28.20
C THR A 248 -3.69 3.31 28.36
N ASN A 249 -4.61 4.30 28.38
CA ASN A 249 -4.29 5.71 28.61
C ASN A 249 -3.50 6.43 27.49
N VAL A 250 -3.70 6.05 26.23
CA VAL A 250 -3.15 6.80 25.09
C VAL A 250 -3.85 8.17 25.01
N LYS A 251 -3.07 9.23 25.03
CA LYS A 251 -3.59 10.60 24.92
C LYS A 251 -4.18 10.84 23.56
N TRP A 252 -5.25 11.64 23.46
CA TRP A 252 -5.96 11.87 22.21
C TRP A 252 -5.07 12.45 21.08
N TYR A 253 -4.12 13.30 21.41
CA TYR A 253 -3.20 13.88 20.42
C TYR A 253 -2.16 12.84 19.94
N ASP A 254 -1.69 11.93 20.80
CA ASP A 254 -0.82 10.84 20.39
C ASP A 254 -1.57 9.90 19.44
N MET A 255 -2.85 9.59 19.74
CA MET A 255 -3.70 8.82 18.85
C MET A 255 -3.89 9.51 17.50
N LEU A 256 -4.09 10.83 17.48
CA LEU A 256 -4.19 11.62 16.25
C LEU A 256 -2.90 11.52 15.41
N PHE A 257 -1.74 11.67 16.03
CA PHE A 257 -0.45 11.55 15.32
C PHE A 257 -0.19 10.14 14.81
N ARG A 258 -0.67 9.09 15.50
CA ARG A 258 -0.59 7.70 15.01
C ARG A 258 -1.34 7.46 13.70
N HIS A 259 -2.31 8.28 13.36
CA HIS A 259 -2.99 8.26 12.07
C HIS A 259 -2.23 8.99 10.97
N THR A 260 -1.10 9.64 11.25
CA THR A 260 -0.43 10.51 10.28
C THR A 260 0.93 9.99 9.85
N ILE A 261 1.20 10.16 8.56
CA ILE A 261 2.51 9.94 7.94
C ILE A 261 2.92 11.24 7.27
N TRP A 262 4.10 11.72 7.61
CA TRP A 262 4.68 12.95 7.09
C TRP A 262 5.86 12.61 6.19
N ALA A 263 5.95 13.24 5.02
CA ALA A 263 7.14 13.09 4.19
C ALA A 263 7.53 14.40 3.53
N VAL A 264 8.83 14.52 3.30
CA VAL A 264 9.45 15.61 2.56
C VAL A 264 10.29 15.01 1.45
N ASP A 265 10.00 15.41 0.22
CA ASP A 265 10.73 15.04 -0.98
C ASP A 265 11.54 16.19 -1.52
N ILE A 266 12.76 15.92 -1.94
CA ILE A 266 13.52 16.76 -2.85
C ILE A 266 13.37 16.18 -4.24
N VAL A 267 12.54 16.81 -5.09
CA VAL A 267 12.24 16.33 -6.45
C VAL A 267 12.35 17.51 -7.42
N PRO A 268 13.39 17.58 -8.26
CA PRO A 268 13.50 18.64 -9.26
C PRO A 268 12.39 18.55 -10.31
N LYS A 269 12.11 19.64 -11.01
CA LYS A 269 11.09 19.67 -12.08
C LYS A 269 11.35 18.64 -13.20
N SER A 270 12.60 18.26 -13.40
CA SER A 270 12.99 17.24 -14.38
C SER A 270 12.65 15.81 -13.96
N GLU A 271 12.27 15.59 -12.70
CA GLU A 271 11.96 14.26 -12.10
C GLU A 271 13.06 13.19 -12.32
N LYS A 272 14.32 13.67 -12.58
CA LYS A 272 15.45 12.74 -12.83
C LYS A 272 15.93 12.03 -11.58
N PHE A 273 15.74 12.62 -10.41
CA PHE A 273 16.04 12.00 -9.14
C PHE A 273 15.05 12.45 -8.07
N TYR A 274 14.97 11.70 -6.99
CA TYR A 274 14.33 12.12 -5.76
C TYR A 274 15.15 11.70 -4.54
N VAL A 275 15.01 12.46 -3.46
CA VAL A 275 15.45 12.07 -2.11
C VAL A 275 14.29 12.35 -1.16
N THR A 276 13.94 11.37 -0.38
CA THR A 276 12.76 11.41 0.50
C THR A 276 13.16 11.11 1.93
N ILE A 277 12.61 11.87 2.86
CA ILE A 277 12.64 11.60 4.29
C ILE A 277 11.19 11.59 4.77
N SER A 278 10.82 10.61 5.57
CA SER A 278 9.48 10.48 6.11
C SER A 278 9.48 10.11 7.58
N TYR A 279 8.34 10.37 8.23
CA TYR A 279 8.09 10.01 9.60
C TYR A 279 6.68 9.43 9.76
N ASN A 280 6.61 8.20 10.28
CA ASN A 280 5.40 7.49 10.60
C ASN A 280 5.33 7.31 12.12
N HIS A 281 4.49 8.10 12.78
CA HIS A 281 4.39 8.13 14.23
C HIS A 281 3.84 6.82 14.81
N ARG A 282 2.91 6.17 14.13
CA ARG A 282 2.38 4.86 14.53
C ARG A 282 3.50 3.83 14.63
N ARG A 283 4.33 3.72 13.59
CA ARG A 283 5.46 2.80 13.55
C ARG A 283 6.43 3.07 14.70
N GLN A 284 6.69 4.35 14.99
CA GLN A 284 7.54 4.70 16.12
C GLN A 284 6.92 4.29 17.44
N ALA A 285 5.64 4.54 17.67
CA ALA A 285 4.95 4.20 18.91
C ALA A 285 4.89 2.69 19.14
N GLU A 286 4.55 1.91 18.10
CA GLU A 286 4.47 0.45 18.19
C GLU A 286 5.83 -0.23 18.41
N MET A 287 6.93 0.40 17.94
CA MET A 287 8.30 -0.14 18.06
C MET A 287 9.09 0.43 19.24
N ASN A 288 8.56 1.41 19.95
CA ASN A 288 9.24 2.03 21.10
C ASN A 288 9.01 1.20 22.36
N LEU A 289 10.00 0.36 22.72
CA LEU A 289 10.05 -0.32 24.02
C LEU A 289 10.88 0.52 24.99
N THR A 290 10.57 0.51 26.26
CA THR A 290 11.01 1.42 27.32
C THR A 290 12.51 1.63 27.49
N ASP A 291 13.38 0.76 26.96
CA ASP A 291 14.80 0.76 27.31
C ASP A 291 15.80 1.04 26.16
N VAL A 292 15.34 1.26 24.94
CA VAL A 292 16.27 1.47 23.79
C VAL A 292 15.74 2.57 22.87
N SER A 293 16.55 3.60 22.66
CA SER A 293 16.30 4.62 21.64
C SER A 293 16.23 3.97 20.25
N SER A 294 15.14 4.20 19.53
CA SER A 294 14.89 3.67 18.18
C SER A 294 14.58 4.80 17.23
N ILE A 295 15.12 4.73 16.02
CA ILE A 295 14.73 5.59 14.90
C ILE A 295 13.55 4.99 14.09
N ALA A 296 12.89 3.96 14.66
CA ALA A 296 11.67 3.41 14.11
C ALA A 296 10.66 4.54 13.81
N GLY A 297 9.98 4.45 12.69
CA GLY A 297 9.12 5.54 12.22
C GLY A 297 9.79 6.45 11.19
N LEU A 298 11.12 6.58 11.18
CA LEU A 298 11.81 7.26 10.10
C LEU A 298 11.96 6.34 8.88
N GLY A 299 11.72 6.92 7.71
CA GLY A 299 11.95 6.31 6.41
C GLY A 299 12.86 7.20 5.57
N PHE A 300 13.78 6.59 4.85
CA PHE A 300 14.70 7.26 3.95
C PHE A 300 14.67 6.57 2.60
N GLY A 301 14.76 7.32 1.53
CA GLY A 301 14.94 6.75 0.22
C GLY A 301 15.40 7.74 -0.81
N ALA A 302 15.93 7.20 -1.88
CA ALA A 302 16.38 7.96 -3.04
C ALA A 302 16.13 7.15 -4.31
N GLY A 303 15.93 7.85 -5.41
CA GLY A 303 15.83 7.23 -6.72
C GLY A 303 16.41 8.12 -7.79
N VAL A 304 16.92 7.50 -8.83
CA VAL A 304 17.56 8.18 -9.95
C VAL A 304 17.14 7.52 -11.27
N LYS A 305 16.90 8.34 -12.28
CA LYS A 305 16.68 7.90 -13.65
C LYS A 305 18.00 7.90 -14.40
N ILE A 306 18.46 6.71 -14.76
CA ILE A 306 19.70 6.47 -15.50
C ILE A 306 19.32 5.92 -16.87
N TYR A 307 19.50 6.72 -17.91
CA TYR A 307 19.16 6.37 -19.29
C TYR A 307 17.67 5.98 -19.40
N LYS A 308 17.37 4.70 -19.65
CA LYS A 308 16.01 4.14 -19.81
C LYS A 308 15.45 3.54 -18.52
N PHE A 309 16.26 3.44 -17.49
CA PHE A 309 15.90 2.80 -16.24
C PHE A 309 15.79 3.83 -15.13
N ARG A 310 14.87 3.60 -14.22
CA ARG A 310 14.83 4.25 -12.92
C ARG A 310 15.14 3.22 -11.85
N VAL A 311 16.09 3.55 -11.00
CA VAL A 311 16.47 2.74 -9.83
C VAL A 311 16.10 3.52 -8.59
N GLY A 312 15.37 2.88 -7.68
CA GLY A 312 14.99 3.41 -6.38
C GLY A 312 15.54 2.54 -5.26
N PHE A 313 15.93 3.17 -4.17
CA PHE A 313 16.35 2.52 -2.94
C PHE A 313 15.63 3.16 -1.76
N ALA A 314 15.23 2.34 -0.78
CA ALA A 314 14.71 2.83 0.48
C ALA A 314 15.18 1.96 1.65
N MET A 315 15.23 2.60 2.81
CA MET A 315 15.57 1.99 4.07
C MET A 315 14.59 2.49 5.13
N SER A 316 14.04 1.57 5.91
CA SER A 316 13.20 1.87 7.06
C SER A 316 13.41 0.84 8.16
N GLN A 317 13.14 1.23 9.39
CA GLN A 317 13.27 0.34 10.53
C GLN A 317 11.89 -0.19 10.92
N TYR A 318 11.69 -1.52 10.81
CA TYR A 318 10.47 -2.23 11.20
C TYR A 318 10.61 -3.01 12.51
N THR A 319 11.84 -3.18 13.01
CA THR A 319 12.12 -3.74 14.34
C THR A 319 13.28 -3.00 14.94
N LYS A 320 13.48 -3.11 16.26
CA LYS A 320 14.59 -2.45 16.96
C LYS A 320 15.97 -2.79 16.43
N SER A 321 16.16 -4.01 15.94
CA SER A 321 17.49 -4.53 15.56
C SER A 321 17.75 -4.53 14.07
N ASN A 322 16.70 -4.50 13.22
CA ASN A 322 16.86 -4.72 11.79
C ASN A 322 16.24 -3.63 10.95
N PHE A 323 17.00 -3.21 9.94
CA PHE A 323 16.51 -2.38 8.85
C PHE A 323 15.97 -3.24 7.72
N THR A 324 14.87 -2.79 7.13
CA THR A 324 14.36 -3.32 5.87
C THR A 324 14.92 -2.48 4.75
N TYR A 325 15.55 -3.15 3.79
CA TYR A 325 16.08 -2.55 2.58
C TYR A 325 15.19 -2.93 1.40
N GLN A 326 14.89 -1.95 0.58
CA GLN A 326 14.02 -2.14 -0.57
C GLN A 326 14.60 -1.49 -1.81
N VAL A 327 14.55 -2.21 -2.93
CA VAL A 327 15.03 -1.77 -4.24
C VAL A 327 13.89 -1.82 -5.23
N SER A 328 13.79 -0.81 -6.07
CA SER A 328 12.84 -0.75 -7.19
C SER A 328 13.60 -0.49 -8.48
N LEU A 329 13.19 -1.19 -9.53
CA LEU A 329 13.67 -0.99 -10.90
C LEU A 329 12.45 -0.77 -11.79
N SER A 330 12.41 0.33 -12.52
CA SER A 330 11.37 0.56 -13.52
C SER A 330 11.96 1.00 -14.85
N THR A 331 11.25 0.69 -15.92
CA THR A 331 11.61 1.08 -17.28
C THR A 331 10.36 1.35 -18.11
N ASP A 332 10.45 2.33 -19.00
CA ASP A 332 9.45 2.59 -20.04
C ASP A 332 9.82 1.76 -21.28
N ILE A 333 8.98 0.78 -21.62
CA ILE A 333 9.17 -0.12 -22.76
C ILE A 333 9.19 0.65 -24.08
N ASN A 334 8.41 1.75 -24.22
CA ASN A 334 8.44 2.59 -25.42
C ASN A 334 9.85 3.12 -25.72
N SER A 335 10.67 3.31 -24.73
CA SER A 335 12.03 3.80 -24.91
C SER A 335 12.93 2.84 -25.67
N PHE A 336 12.54 1.54 -25.80
CA PHE A 336 13.27 0.51 -26.54
C PHE A 336 12.70 0.26 -27.95
N LEU A 337 11.48 0.73 -28.21
CA LEU A 337 10.79 0.51 -29.48
C LEU A 337 11.02 1.65 -30.48
N LYS A 338 11.78 2.68 -30.11
CA LYS A 338 12.13 3.84 -30.95
C LYS A 338 13.48 3.65 -31.61
#